data_c0f027e4bded8b70fd431e16d53846f3
#
_entry.id   c0f027e4bded8b70fd431e16d53846f3
#
_cell.length_a   1.000
_cell.length_b   1.000
_cell.length_c   1.000
_cell.angle_alpha   90.00
_cell.angle_beta   90.00
_cell.angle_gamma   90.00
#
_symmetry.space_group_name_H-M   'P 1'
#
loop_
_entity.id
_entity.type
_entity.pdbx_description
1 polymer ?
#
loop_
_entity_poly.entity_id
_entity_poly.type
_entity_poly.pdbx_seq_one_letter_code
_entity_poly.pdbx_strand_id
1 'polypeptide(L)'
;MKLQEFENSYQKSEQKLQFYQKKSNRLSIIRFCLFILAILVLLIGYFQKKNILYIFSFLYLLLFLYVVAVHTKVKNKLFYYDSLTKVFMQHIQRINNQWDTFEEDGEEFLKDDISIDLDLFGHHSLFQLINATFTYQGKQLLAQNIIHPSLNKDMILKRQEVLNELSEHNNFILEIQTYGKMMKIRDEETIYQFIDSLSQNHYHSMKKYIFIFPLLVLITILCCSFSIALPYSYMLCELAIVLQIIITILFYKKNSELFEPVKKFQKSLNNYQQLFLIIQNEHFQSSLLKELQAKISQNQQAVKGIEKLSRISQAISYRQNILLFILLNGLGLYDICIRYFYINWINDYGTKVQQWFDALAEMELFISLYIPKMDDFLVSQPQISDTMSLSFQNLKHPLIDTQKVVGNSFCLENHGCVITGSNMSGKTTFMRTIGMNLILSYMGSYVFGENMICSCMTILTSMRVKDNVEEGISTFYGELLRIKKMIEYSQFKKPMVCFIDEIFKGTNSLDRIAGARATIKKLSLEHCIFFMTTHDFELCNTQEIDISNYHFDEYYQDDKIFFDYLLHKGQSQTTNGQFLLKQLGII
;
A
#
# COMPACT_ATOMS: atom_id res chain seq x y z
N MET A 1 12.37 14.61 6.30
CA MET A 1 12.20 15.40 7.56
C MET A 1 13.11 14.80 8.62
N LYS A 2 13.69 15.60 9.51
CA LYS A 2 14.56 15.08 10.59
C LYS A 2 13.73 14.47 11.72
N LEU A 3 14.29 13.51 12.45
CA LEU A 3 13.63 12.86 13.60
C LEU A 3 12.98 13.88 14.55
N GLN A 4 13.70 14.93 14.93
CA GLN A 4 13.21 15.97 15.83
C GLN A 4 11.97 16.73 15.29
N GLU A 5 11.84 16.89 13.97
CA GLU A 5 10.67 17.51 13.35
C GLU A 5 9.45 16.59 13.44
N PHE A 6 9.65 15.28 13.24
CA PHE A 6 8.60 14.29 13.42
C PHE A 6 8.14 14.20 14.86
N GLU A 7 9.06 14.16 15.83
CA GLU A 7 8.75 14.13 17.27
C GLU A 7 7.95 15.36 17.71
N ASN A 8 8.38 16.55 17.29
CA ASN A 8 7.65 17.79 17.57
C ASN A 8 6.25 17.79 16.98
N SER A 9 6.10 17.28 15.75
CA SER A 9 4.81 17.17 15.05
C SER A 9 3.91 16.12 15.71
N TYR A 10 4.48 15.01 16.14
CA TYR A 10 3.80 13.97 16.92
C TYR A 10 3.22 14.56 18.21
N GLN A 11 4.04 15.24 19.02
CA GLN A 11 3.58 15.87 20.28
C GLN A 11 2.46 16.88 20.05
N LYS A 12 2.55 17.72 19.00
CA LYS A 12 1.48 18.67 18.66
C LYS A 12 0.19 17.97 18.24
N SER A 13 0.30 16.89 17.46
CA SER A 13 -0.88 16.11 17.03
C SER A 13 -1.51 15.37 18.22
N GLU A 14 -0.72 14.83 19.13
CA GLU A 14 -1.18 14.16 20.34
C GLU A 14 -1.92 15.10 21.30
N GLN A 15 -1.41 16.31 21.49
CA GLN A 15 -2.12 17.35 22.28
C GLN A 15 -3.50 17.67 21.68
N LYS A 16 -3.58 17.81 20.35
CA LYS A 16 -4.86 18.02 19.66
C LYS A 16 -5.78 16.80 19.77
N LEU A 17 -5.23 15.59 19.68
CA LEU A 17 -5.98 14.35 19.89
C LEU A 17 -6.64 14.32 21.28
N GLN A 18 -5.86 14.57 22.32
CA GLN A 18 -6.34 14.62 23.71
C GLN A 18 -7.41 15.73 23.89
N PHE A 19 -7.22 16.90 23.28
CA PHE A 19 -8.21 17.98 23.32
C PHE A 19 -9.54 17.55 22.69
N TYR A 20 -9.52 16.97 21.47
CA TYR A 20 -10.74 16.53 20.80
C TYR A 20 -11.38 15.32 21.49
N GLN A 21 -10.59 14.44 22.13
CA GLN A 21 -11.09 13.34 22.95
C GLN A 21 -11.90 13.86 24.15
N LYS A 22 -11.34 14.81 24.91
CA LYS A 22 -12.04 15.44 26.04
C LYS A 22 -13.33 16.14 25.58
N LYS A 23 -13.28 16.84 24.43
CA LYS A 23 -14.44 17.53 23.86
C LYS A 23 -15.52 16.55 23.40
N SER A 24 -15.13 15.44 22.76
CA SER A 24 -16.04 14.37 22.33
C SER A 24 -16.76 13.75 23.53
N ASN A 25 -16.03 13.44 24.61
CA ASN A 25 -16.60 12.86 25.83
C ASN A 25 -17.61 13.79 26.49
N ARG A 26 -17.30 15.11 26.58
CA ARG A 26 -18.25 16.11 27.11
C ARG A 26 -19.52 16.19 26.26
N LEU A 27 -19.40 16.25 24.94
CA LEU A 27 -20.56 16.29 24.05
C LEU A 27 -21.39 15.00 24.10
N SER A 28 -20.78 13.85 24.34
CA SER A 28 -21.49 12.59 24.55
C SER A 28 -22.38 12.63 25.79
N ILE A 29 -21.88 13.17 26.90
CA ILE A 29 -22.65 13.33 28.13
C ILE A 29 -23.79 14.34 27.92
N ILE A 30 -23.50 15.50 27.33
CA ILE A 30 -24.54 16.53 27.05
C ILE A 30 -25.66 15.95 26.19
N ARG A 31 -25.30 15.20 25.14
CA ARG A 31 -26.28 14.53 24.25
C ARG A 31 -27.16 13.55 25.02
N PHE A 32 -26.56 12.75 25.90
CA PHE A 32 -27.31 11.80 26.74
C PHE A 32 -28.27 12.49 27.68
N CYS A 33 -27.81 13.53 28.38
CA CYS A 33 -28.66 14.32 29.27
C CYS A 33 -29.83 15.00 28.54
N LEU A 34 -29.59 15.60 27.37
CA LEU A 34 -30.63 16.26 26.58
C LEU A 34 -31.70 15.26 26.10
N PHE A 35 -31.28 14.04 25.70
CA PHE A 35 -32.20 13.00 25.28
C PHE A 35 -33.12 12.55 26.42
N ILE A 36 -32.51 12.27 27.60
CA ILE A 36 -33.31 11.93 28.80
C ILE A 36 -34.25 13.05 29.18
N LEU A 37 -33.77 14.30 29.18
CA LEU A 37 -34.60 15.47 29.54
C LEU A 37 -35.78 15.63 28.57
N ALA A 38 -35.57 15.46 27.27
CA ALA A 38 -36.63 15.51 26.28
C ALA A 38 -37.72 14.45 26.56
N ILE A 39 -37.33 13.22 26.91
CA ILE A 39 -38.27 12.15 27.25
C ILE A 39 -39.01 12.45 28.56
N LEU A 40 -38.30 12.90 29.60
CA LEU A 40 -38.91 13.20 30.89
C LEU A 40 -39.96 14.32 30.76
N VAL A 41 -39.63 15.41 30.03
CA VAL A 41 -40.57 16.52 29.79
C VAL A 41 -41.76 16.05 28.95
N LEU A 42 -41.56 15.15 27.99
CA LEU A 42 -42.65 14.55 27.21
C LEU A 42 -43.61 13.76 28.11
N LEU A 43 -43.07 12.91 28.98
CA LEU A 43 -43.86 12.09 29.90
C LEU A 43 -44.65 12.97 30.91
N ILE A 44 -44.01 13.99 31.51
CA ILE A 44 -44.67 14.94 32.41
C ILE A 44 -45.80 15.67 31.67
N GLY A 45 -45.57 16.10 30.42
CA GLY A 45 -46.60 16.71 29.57
C GLY A 45 -47.80 15.81 29.33
N TYR A 46 -47.55 14.54 29.10
CA TYR A 46 -48.59 13.51 28.92
C TYR A 46 -49.42 13.33 30.19
N PHE A 47 -48.78 13.14 31.34
CA PHE A 47 -49.51 12.97 32.62
C PHE A 47 -50.24 14.21 33.08
N GLN A 48 -49.67 15.41 32.87
CA GLN A 48 -50.28 16.67 33.28
C GLN A 48 -51.21 17.28 32.22
N LYS A 49 -51.32 16.69 31.01
CA LYS A 49 -52.10 17.17 29.85
C LYS A 49 -51.84 18.66 29.51
N LYS A 50 -50.58 19.12 29.68
CA LYS A 50 -50.15 20.50 29.41
C LYS A 50 -49.47 20.63 28.07
N ASN A 51 -50.10 21.26 27.08
CA ASN A 51 -49.58 21.42 25.73
C ASN A 51 -48.22 22.15 25.66
N ILE A 52 -47.94 23.06 26.56
CA ILE A 52 -46.68 23.80 26.61
C ILE A 52 -45.47 22.90 26.86
N LEU A 53 -45.62 21.78 27.58
CA LEU A 53 -44.55 20.83 27.84
C LEU A 53 -44.16 20.02 26.59
N TYR A 54 -45.10 19.80 25.68
CA TYR A 54 -44.77 19.18 24.38
C TYR A 54 -43.85 20.08 23.53
N ILE A 55 -44.08 21.41 23.58
CA ILE A 55 -43.22 22.39 22.90
C ILE A 55 -41.81 22.35 23.48
N PHE A 56 -41.67 22.32 24.82
CA PHE A 56 -40.34 22.21 25.44
C PHE A 56 -39.65 20.89 25.11
N SER A 57 -40.36 19.76 25.14
CA SER A 57 -39.82 18.48 24.73
C SER A 57 -39.31 18.53 23.28
N PHE A 58 -40.06 19.14 22.36
CA PHE A 58 -39.64 19.32 20.97
C PHE A 58 -38.39 20.22 20.85
N LEU A 59 -38.31 21.31 21.62
CA LEU A 59 -37.11 22.17 21.65
C LEU A 59 -35.87 21.41 22.17
N TYR A 60 -36.01 20.59 23.23
CA TYR A 60 -34.91 19.73 23.68
C TYR A 60 -34.49 18.71 22.63
N LEU A 61 -35.43 18.16 21.86
CA LEU A 61 -35.11 17.25 20.74
C LEU A 61 -34.34 17.98 19.63
N LEU A 62 -34.73 19.20 19.27
CA LEU A 62 -34.02 20.04 18.31
C LEU A 62 -32.58 20.35 18.79
N LEU A 63 -32.42 20.70 20.05
CA LEU A 63 -31.11 20.94 20.66
C LEU A 63 -30.28 19.67 20.69
N PHE A 64 -30.87 18.52 21.00
CA PHE A 64 -30.20 17.21 20.90
C PHE A 64 -29.68 16.95 19.48
N LEU A 65 -30.49 17.17 18.44
CA LEU A 65 -30.10 17.00 17.05
C LEU A 65 -28.95 17.94 16.65
N TYR A 66 -28.98 19.18 17.12
CA TYR A 66 -27.88 20.12 16.93
C TYR A 66 -26.59 19.64 17.59
N VAL A 67 -26.65 19.18 18.85
CA VAL A 67 -25.48 18.63 19.56
C VAL A 67 -24.94 17.37 18.87
N VAL A 68 -25.83 16.52 18.32
CA VAL A 68 -25.40 15.35 17.51
C VAL A 68 -24.59 15.79 16.28
N ALA A 69 -25.07 16.82 15.56
CA ALA A 69 -24.35 17.35 14.38
C ALA A 69 -22.97 17.93 14.75
N VAL A 70 -22.88 18.68 15.85
CA VAL A 70 -21.61 19.21 16.38
C VAL A 70 -20.69 18.09 16.83
N HIS A 71 -21.23 17.07 17.54
CA HIS A 71 -20.45 15.92 18.00
C HIS A 71 -19.86 15.12 16.84
N THR A 72 -20.61 14.93 15.76
CA THR A 72 -20.12 14.26 14.56
C THR A 72 -18.92 14.99 13.95
N LYS A 73 -18.97 16.33 13.85
CA LYS A 73 -17.84 17.15 13.39
C LYS A 73 -16.60 17.01 14.30
N VAL A 74 -16.82 16.99 15.63
CA VAL A 74 -15.72 16.79 16.60
C VAL A 74 -15.14 15.40 16.49
N LYS A 75 -15.97 14.37 16.30
CA LYS A 75 -15.54 12.99 16.13
C LYS A 75 -14.71 12.79 14.86
N ASN A 76 -15.08 13.44 13.76
CA ASN A 76 -14.28 13.40 12.53
C ASN A 76 -12.88 14.02 12.74
N LYS A 77 -12.80 15.15 13.47
CA LYS A 77 -11.49 15.74 13.84
C LYS A 77 -10.69 14.84 14.78
N LEU A 78 -11.35 14.16 15.70
CA LEU A 78 -10.72 13.18 16.58
C LEU A 78 -10.07 12.05 15.77
N PHE A 79 -10.80 11.46 14.82
CA PHE A 79 -10.27 10.41 13.95
C PHE A 79 -9.12 10.91 13.07
N TYR A 80 -9.20 12.14 12.57
CA TYR A 80 -8.12 12.74 11.80
C TYR A 80 -6.83 12.84 12.63
N TYR A 81 -6.89 13.40 13.86
CA TYR A 81 -5.70 13.54 14.70
C TYR A 81 -5.20 12.21 15.25
N ASP A 82 -6.05 11.22 15.48
CA ASP A 82 -5.63 9.85 15.81
C ASP A 82 -4.83 9.23 14.66
N SER A 83 -5.32 9.36 13.43
CA SER A 83 -4.62 8.85 12.25
C SER A 83 -3.32 9.59 11.97
N LEU A 84 -3.30 10.93 12.08
CA LEU A 84 -2.11 11.75 11.91
C LEU A 84 -1.02 11.41 12.95
N THR A 85 -1.42 11.19 14.20
CA THR A 85 -0.50 10.76 15.26
C THR A 85 0.12 9.39 14.92
N LYS A 86 -0.67 8.45 14.40
CA LYS A 86 -0.18 7.14 13.94
C LYS A 86 0.77 7.24 12.75
N VAL A 87 0.51 8.15 11.80
CA VAL A 87 1.41 8.41 10.66
C VAL A 87 2.77 8.91 11.17
N PHE A 88 2.80 9.92 12.04
CA PHE A 88 4.05 10.40 12.62
C PHE A 88 4.78 9.30 13.40
N MET A 89 4.05 8.48 14.15
CA MET A 89 4.66 7.36 14.90
C MET A 89 5.30 6.35 13.97
N GLN A 90 4.69 6.03 12.82
CA GLN A 90 5.28 5.13 11.82
C GLN A 90 6.59 5.68 11.24
N HIS A 91 6.67 6.98 10.92
CA HIS A 91 7.92 7.61 10.49
C HIS A 91 9.00 7.55 11.57
N ILE A 92 8.65 7.87 12.82
CA ILE A 92 9.57 7.77 13.97
C ILE A 92 10.06 6.33 14.16
N GLN A 93 9.17 5.34 14.06
CA GLN A 93 9.53 3.92 14.16
C GLN A 93 10.47 3.48 13.03
N ARG A 94 10.28 3.96 11.77
CA ARG A 94 11.23 3.66 10.68
C ARG A 94 12.61 4.22 10.98
N ILE A 95 12.70 5.49 11.37
CA ILE A 95 13.98 6.15 11.69
C ILE A 95 14.71 5.43 12.85
N ASN A 96 13.96 4.94 13.84
CA ASN A 96 14.48 4.20 14.99
C ASN A 96 14.65 2.70 14.73
N ASN A 97 14.55 2.25 13.48
CA ASN A 97 14.68 0.84 13.08
C ASN A 97 13.71 -0.12 13.82
N GLN A 98 12.47 0.33 14.04
CA GLN A 98 11.38 -0.43 14.70
C GLN A 98 10.23 -0.75 13.74
N TRP A 99 10.48 -0.70 12.45
CA TRP A 99 9.48 -0.90 11.38
C TRP A 99 9.12 -2.37 11.16
N ASP A 100 9.87 -3.31 11.68
CA ASP A 100 9.60 -4.74 11.72
C ASP A 100 8.29 -5.09 12.47
N THR A 101 7.79 -4.16 13.28
CA THR A 101 6.49 -4.28 13.98
C THR A 101 5.28 -3.92 13.12
N PHE A 102 5.47 -3.47 11.88
CA PHE A 102 4.36 -3.12 11.00
C PHE A 102 3.62 -4.37 10.52
N GLU A 103 2.27 -4.33 10.61
CA GLU A 103 1.41 -5.47 10.27
C GLU A 103 1.46 -5.86 8.79
N GLU A 104 1.71 -4.88 7.89
CA GLU A 104 1.68 -5.06 6.44
C GLU A 104 3.09 -5.35 5.92
N ASP A 105 3.46 -6.61 5.89
CA ASP A 105 4.78 -7.09 5.47
C ASP A 105 4.82 -7.67 4.04
N GLY A 106 3.66 -7.88 3.40
CA GLY A 106 3.55 -8.39 2.04
C GLY A 106 3.87 -9.88 1.90
N GLU A 107 3.75 -10.69 2.95
CA GLU A 107 4.03 -12.14 2.91
C GLU A 107 3.25 -12.86 1.78
N GLU A 108 2.04 -12.39 1.44
CA GLU A 108 1.23 -12.93 0.34
C GLU A 108 1.89 -12.84 -1.04
N PHE A 109 2.91 -11.97 -1.20
CA PHE A 109 3.67 -11.78 -2.45
C PHE A 109 4.97 -12.60 -2.51
N LEU A 110 5.33 -13.31 -1.45
CA LEU A 110 6.54 -14.12 -1.36
C LEU A 110 6.37 -15.42 -2.15
N LYS A 111 6.58 -15.38 -3.49
CA LYS A 111 6.28 -16.50 -4.39
C LYS A 111 7.44 -16.94 -5.28
N ASP A 112 8.39 -16.05 -5.54
CA ASP A 112 9.50 -16.33 -6.47
C ASP A 112 10.87 -16.37 -5.75
N ASP A 113 11.85 -16.98 -6.41
CA ASP A 113 13.20 -17.19 -5.88
C ASP A 113 13.90 -15.86 -5.52
N ILE A 114 13.74 -14.83 -6.37
CA ILE A 114 14.38 -13.52 -6.18
C ILE A 114 13.84 -12.85 -4.93
N SER A 115 12.52 -12.93 -4.71
CA SER A 115 11.87 -12.38 -3.54
C SER A 115 12.35 -13.01 -2.23
N ILE A 116 12.58 -14.34 -2.25
CA ILE A 116 13.11 -15.10 -1.10
C ILE A 116 14.59 -14.78 -0.88
N ASP A 117 15.38 -14.78 -1.95
CA ASP A 117 16.83 -14.59 -1.88
C ASP A 117 17.23 -13.18 -1.44
N LEU A 118 16.45 -12.17 -1.83
CA LEU A 118 16.70 -10.74 -1.54
C LEU A 118 15.83 -10.17 -0.41
N ASP A 119 15.13 -10.97 0.37
CA ASP A 119 14.28 -10.53 1.48
C ASP A 119 13.33 -9.38 1.08
N LEU A 120 12.62 -9.54 -0.07
CA LEU A 120 11.79 -8.48 -0.63
C LEU A 120 10.42 -8.37 0.05
N PHE A 121 9.86 -9.47 0.55
CA PHE A 121 8.55 -9.57 1.18
C PHE A 121 8.60 -10.41 2.45
N GLY A 122 7.58 -10.27 3.30
CA GLY A 122 7.48 -10.92 4.59
C GLY A 122 8.10 -10.08 5.72
N HIS A 123 8.22 -10.68 6.89
CA HIS A 123 8.77 -10.03 8.07
C HIS A 123 10.21 -9.56 7.83
N HIS A 124 10.51 -8.32 8.21
CA HIS A 124 11.82 -7.67 8.05
C HIS A 124 12.28 -7.60 6.58
N SER A 125 11.42 -7.10 5.71
CA SER A 125 11.61 -7.06 4.26
C SER A 125 11.69 -5.65 3.68
N LEU A 126 12.13 -5.56 2.42
CA LEU A 126 12.16 -4.30 1.68
C LEU A 126 10.75 -3.69 1.54
N PHE A 127 9.74 -4.53 1.23
CA PHE A 127 8.36 -4.09 1.15
C PHE A 127 7.89 -3.47 2.47
N GLN A 128 8.09 -4.16 3.60
CA GLN A 128 7.67 -3.69 4.93
C GLN A 128 8.31 -2.35 5.29
N LEU A 129 9.59 -2.14 4.92
CA LEU A 129 10.32 -0.89 5.16
C LEU A 129 9.72 0.29 4.39
N ILE A 130 9.47 0.14 3.07
CA ILE A 130 9.08 1.26 2.22
C ILE A 130 7.57 1.42 2.06
N ASN A 131 6.75 0.43 2.48
CA ASN A 131 5.32 0.44 2.26
C ASN A 131 4.65 1.63 2.98
N ALA A 132 4.02 2.50 2.19
CA ALA A 132 3.15 3.58 2.64
C ALA A 132 1.77 3.52 1.98
N THR A 133 1.45 2.39 1.33
CA THR A 133 0.16 2.19 0.68
C THR A 133 -0.95 1.96 1.70
N PHE A 134 -2.16 2.31 1.32
CA PHE A 134 -3.34 2.17 2.16
C PHE A 134 -4.56 1.65 1.37
N THR A 135 -4.44 1.47 0.04
CA THR A 135 -5.44 0.78 -0.78
C THR A 135 -4.92 -0.58 -1.26
N TYR A 136 -5.84 -1.52 -1.52
CA TYR A 136 -5.50 -2.82 -2.08
C TYR A 136 -4.76 -2.68 -3.42
N GLN A 137 -5.22 -1.78 -4.29
CA GLN A 137 -4.59 -1.52 -5.60
C GLN A 137 -3.18 -0.93 -5.44
N GLY A 138 -2.99 0.02 -4.53
CA GLY A 138 -1.67 0.59 -4.23
C GLY A 138 -0.70 -0.48 -3.71
N LYS A 139 -1.15 -1.34 -2.80
CA LYS A 139 -0.38 -2.47 -2.27
C LYS A 139 0.04 -3.45 -3.38
N GLN A 140 -0.90 -3.85 -4.24
CA GLN A 140 -0.63 -4.72 -5.39
C GLN A 140 0.36 -4.07 -6.36
N LEU A 141 0.19 -2.78 -6.66
CA LEU A 141 1.06 -2.05 -7.58
C LEU A 141 2.48 -1.91 -7.03
N LEU A 142 2.65 -1.62 -5.74
CA LEU A 142 3.96 -1.58 -5.08
C LEU A 142 4.63 -2.94 -5.17
N ALA A 143 3.94 -4.03 -4.82
CA ALA A 143 4.47 -5.39 -4.88
C ALA A 143 4.87 -5.78 -6.31
N GLN A 144 4.04 -5.49 -7.31
CA GLN A 144 4.35 -5.75 -8.72
C GLN A 144 5.61 -4.99 -9.19
N ASN A 145 5.79 -3.73 -8.73
CA ASN A 145 6.99 -2.97 -9.09
C ASN A 145 8.26 -3.48 -8.39
N ILE A 146 8.16 -4.09 -7.21
CA ILE A 146 9.28 -4.77 -6.53
C ILE A 146 9.66 -6.06 -7.26
N ILE A 147 8.67 -6.88 -7.66
CA ILE A 147 8.90 -8.16 -8.36
C ILE A 147 9.37 -7.93 -9.80
N HIS A 148 8.75 -6.98 -10.49
CA HIS A 148 8.99 -6.65 -11.90
C HIS A 148 9.33 -5.16 -12.07
N PRO A 149 10.49 -4.72 -11.57
CA PRO A 149 10.89 -3.32 -11.68
C PRO A 149 11.12 -2.93 -13.16
N SER A 150 10.93 -1.66 -13.47
CA SER A 150 11.08 -1.17 -14.82
C SER A 150 12.54 -1.18 -15.27
N LEU A 151 12.85 -1.83 -16.39
CA LEU A 151 14.15 -1.75 -17.04
C LEU A 151 14.20 -0.67 -18.14
N ASN A 152 13.24 0.25 -18.15
CA ASN A 152 13.20 1.38 -19.07
C ASN A 152 13.77 2.64 -18.39
N LYS A 153 14.92 3.11 -18.86
CA LYS A 153 15.64 4.28 -18.34
C LYS A 153 14.75 5.54 -18.30
N ASP A 154 14.01 5.82 -19.37
CA ASP A 154 13.17 7.04 -19.44
C ASP A 154 12.06 7.02 -18.36
N MET A 155 11.48 5.84 -18.13
CA MET A 155 10.48 5.69 -17.07
C MET A 155 11.09 5.86 -15.67
N ILE A 156 12.29 5.32 -15.44
CA ILE A 156 13.03 5.48 -14.19
C ILE A 156 13.32 6.97 -13.94
N LEU A 157 13.84 7.69 -14.94
CA LEU A 157 14.14 9.11 -14.82
C LEU A 157 12.90 9.96 -14.55
N LYS A 158 11.78 9.68 -15.24
CA LYS A 158 10.51 10.37 -14.96
C LYS A 158 10.03 10.14 -13.52
N ARG A 159 10.21 8.93 -12.98
CA ARG A 159 9.87 8.64 -11.58
C ARG A 159 10.80 9.40 -10.62
N GLN A 160 12.08 9.50 -10.92
CA GLN A 160 13.03 10.31 -10.14
C GLN A 160 12.65 11.80 -10.12
N GLU A 161 12.17 12.36 -11.24
CA GLU A 161 11.62 13.73 -11.29
C GLU A 161 10.42 13.89 -10.35
N VAL A 162 9.51 12.91 -10.33
CA VAL A 162 8.36 12.88 -9.38
C VAL A 162 8.84 12.89 -7.93
N LEU A 163 9.81 12.04 -7.59
CA LEU A 163 10.31 11.96 -6.20
C LEU A 163 11.03 13.24 -5.77
N ASN A 164 11.73 13.90 -6.70
CA ASN A 164 12.34 15.20 -6.43
C ASN A 164 11.29 16.27 -6.14
N GLU A 165 10.22 16.33 -6.92
CA GLU A 165 9.10 17.24 -6.68
C GLU A 165 8.39 16.94 -5.34
N LEU A 166 8.13 15.66 -5.03
CA LEU A 166 7.50 15.26 -3.77
C LEU A 166 8.32 15.69 -2.53
N SER A 167 9.62 15.89 -2.69
CA SER A 167 10.48 16.38 -1.58
C SER A 167 10.09 17.79 -1.10
N GLU A 168 9.43 18.58 -1.94
CA GLU A 168 8.91 19.90 -1.61
C GLU A 168 7.48 19.86 -1.04
N HIS A 169 6.79 18.72 -1.17
CA HIS A 169 5.38 18.53 -0.84
C HIS A 169 5.13 17.63 0.40
N ASN A 170 5.99 17.70 1.43
CA ASN A 170 5.88 16.83 2.61
C ASN A 170 4.51 16.92 3.33
N ASN A 171 3.89 18.11 3.39
CA ASN A 171 2.57 18.29 4.00
C ASN A 171 1.48 17.54 3.21
N PHE A 172 1.54 17.59 1.87
CA PHE A 172 0.65 16.84 0.99
C PHE A 172 0.75 15.33 1.26
N ILE A 173 1.98 14.80 1.34
CA ILE A 173 2.23 13.38 1.63
C ILE A 173 1.61 12.99 2.97
N LEU A 174 1.85 13.77 4.03
CA LEU A 174 1.31 13.51 5.37
C LEU A 174 -0.23 13.55 5.40
N GLU A 175 -0.85 14.45 4.63
CA GLU A 175 -2.31 14.49 4.51
C GLU A 175 -2.85 13.26 3.78
N ILE A 176 -2.26 12.86 2.66
CA ILE A 176 -2.63 11.64 1.92
C ILE A 176 -2.52 10.41 2.84
N GLN A 177 -1.39 10.22 3.52
CA GLN A 177 -1.20 9.11 4.45
C GLN A 177 -2.21 9.15 5.62
N THR A 178 -2.55 10.35 6.13
CA THR A 178 -3.50 10.52 7.23
C THR A 178 -4.90 10.07 6.82
N TYR A 179 -5.40 10.52 5.67
CA TYR A 179 -6.72 10.10 5.17
C TYR A 179 -6.71 8.62 4.77
N GLY A 180 -5.61 8.11 4.21
CA GLY A 180 -5.41 6.69 3.98
C GLY A 180 -5.52 5.87 5.27
N LYS A 181 -4.84 6.29 6.34
CA LYS A 181 -4.88 5.61 7.65
C LYS A 181 -6.25 5.69 8.35
N MET A 182 -7.09 6.68 7.99
CA MET A 182 -8.49 6.75 8.44
C MET A 182 -9.38 5.68 7.81
N MET A 183 -8.97 5.10 6.70
CA MET A 183 -9.68 4.00 6.05
C MET A 183 -9.37 2.69 6.80
N LYS A 184 -10.40 1.88 7.04
CA LYS A 184 -10.23 0.57 7.67
C LYS A 184 -9.99 -0.48 6.58
N ILE A 185 -8.82 -1.06 6.57
CA ILE A 185 -8.30 -2.00 5.56
C ILE A 185 -9.13 -3.29 5.34
N ARG A 186 -10.02 -3.66 6.25
CA ARG A 186 -10.68 -4.99 6.25
C ARG A 186 -11.56 -5.35 5.05
N ASP A 187 -11.95 -4.37 4.21
CA ASP A 187 -12.90 -4.61 3.11
C ASP A 187 -12.36 -4.18 1.71
N GLU A 188 -11.05 -3.95 1.56
CA GLU A 188 -10.49 -3.32 0.35
C GLU A 188 -10.54 -4.20 -0.89
N GLU A 189 -10.32 -5.51 -0.75
CA GLU A 189 -10.48 -6.45 -1.86
C GLU A 189 -11.91 -6.43 -2.39
N THR A 190 -12.90 -6.32 -1.51
CA THR A 190 -14.31 -6.20 -1.88
C THR A 190 -14.60 -4.88 -2.62
N ILE A 191 -13.90 -3.80 -2.25
CA ILE A 191 -13.98 -2.50 -2.94
C ILE A 191 -13.38 -2.62 -4.35
N TYR A 192 -12.23 -3.25 -4.47
CA TYR A 192 -11.60 -3.49 -5.76
C TYR A 192 -12.50 -4.31 -6.69
N GLN A 193 -13.03 -5.43 -6.22
CA GLN A 193 -13.97 -6.26 -6.98
C GLN A 193 -15.23 -5.49 -7.38
N PHE A 194 -15.72 -4.60 -6.52
CA PHE A 194 -16.84 -3.72 -6.84
C PHE A 194 -16.48 -2.74 -7.96
N ILE A 195 -15.33 -2.07 -7.88
CA ILE A 195 -14.87 -1.12 -8.90
C ILE A 195 -14.70 -1.82 -10.25
N ASP A 196 -14.07 -3.00 -10.27
CA ASP A 196 -13.92 -3.82 -11.48
C ASP A 196 -15.28 -4.19 -12.08
N SER A 197 -16.25 -4.59 -11.26
CA SER A 197 -17.61 -4.91 -11.68
C SER A 197 -18.35 -3.72 -12.31
N LEU A 198 -18.05 -2.48 -11.93
CA LEU A 198 -18.65 -1.28 -12.52
C LEU A 198 -18.23 -1.07 -13.97
N SER A 199 -17.03 -1.46 -14.34
CA SER A 199 -16.52 -1.36 -15.71
C SER A 199 -17.16 -2.38 -16.66
N GLN A 200 -17.58 -3.53 -16.12
CA GLN A 200 -18.08 -4.67 -16.90
C GLN A 200 -19.61 -4.68 -17.07
N ASN A 201 -20.35 -4.02 -16.18
CA ASN A 201 -21.79 -4.10 -16.13
C ASN A 201 -22.48 -2.88 -16.78
N HIS A 202 -23.11 -3.09 -17.92
CA HIS A 202 -24.01 -2.10 -18.52
C HIS A 202 -25.43 -2.26 -17.95
N TYR A 203 -25.84 -1.35 -17.11
CA TYR A 203 -27.21 -1.33 -16.60
C TYR A 203 -28.14 -0.61 -17.58
N HIS A 204 -29.25 -1.24 -17.94
CA HIS A 204 -30.27 -0.61 -18.78
C HIS A 204 -30.82 0.62 -18.07
N SER A 205 -30.77 1.77 -18.76
CA SER A 205 -31.30 3.02 -18.25
C SER A 205 -32.79 2.88 -17.92
N MET A 206 -33.16 3.24 -16.68
CA MET A 206 -34.53 3.26 -16.21
C MET A 206 -35.32 4.49 -16.74
N LYS A 207 -34.82 5.19 -17.77
CA LYS A 207 -35.46 6.40 -18.33
C LYS A 207 -36.94 6.18 -18.70
N LYS A 208 -37.33 4.96 -19.11
CA LYS A 208 -38.71 4.62 -19.41
C LYS A 208 -39.67 4.75 -18.21
N TYR A 209 -39.19 4.62 -17.01
CA TYR A 209 -39.98 4.65 -15.77
C TYR A 209 -39.95 6.00 -15.06
N ILE A 210 -39.18 6.98 -15.56
CA ILE A 210 -38.95 8.28 -14.93
C ILE A 210 -40.25 9.07 -14.71
N PHE A 211 -41.26 8.85 -15.52
CA PHE A 211 -42.56 9.54 -15.42
C PHE A 211 -43.60 8.71 -14.64
N ILE A 212 -43.50 7.38 -14.62
CA ILE A 212 -44.48 6.52 -13.96
C ILE A 212 -44.38 6.64 -12.43
N PHE A 213 -43.17 6.60 -11.89
CA PHE A 213 -43.00 6.64 -10.44
C PHE A 213 -43.35 7.99 -9.81
N PRO A 214 -42.91 9.16 -10.31
CA PRO A 214 -43.38 10.45 -9.81
C PRO A 214 -44.88 10.63 -9.95
N LEU A 215 -45.50 10.09 -11.02
CA LEU A 215 -46.94 10.12 -11.22
C LEU A 215 -47.69 9.33 -10.13
N LEU A 216 -47.20 8.12 -9.77
CA LEU A 216 -47.76 7.32 -8.67
C LEU A 216 -47.65 8.03 -7.33
N VAL A 217 -46.50 8.65 -7.05
CA VAL A 217 -46.29 9.45 -5.83
C VAL A 217 -47.21 10.68 -5.79
N LEU A 218 -47.37 11.38 -6.92
CA LEU A 218 -48.27 12.53 -7.02
C LEU A 218 -49.74 12.11 -6.78
N ILE A 219 -50.18 10.99 -7.35
CA ILE A 219 -51.51 10.43 -7.12
C ILE A 219 -51.71 10.13 -5.64
N THR A 220 -50.71 9.55 -4.94
CA THR A 220 -50.78 9.26 -3.51
C THR A 220 -50.93 10.54 -2.70
N ILE A 221 -50.12 11.56 -3.01
CA ILE A 221 -50.21 12.88 -2.32
C ILE A 221 -51.58 13.50 -2.55
N LEU A 222 -52.11 13.46 -3.75
CA LEU A 222 -53.44 13.97 -4.06
C LEU A 222 -54.53 13.20 -3.29
N CYS A 223 -54.48 11.85 -3.31
CA CYS A 223 -55.41 11.03 -2.54
C CYS A 223 -55.35 11.32 -1.04
N CYS A 224 -54.16 11.51 -0.47
CA CYS A 224 -53.99 11.86 0.94
C CYS A 224 -54.50 13.27 1.25
N SER A 225 -54.34 14.25 0.35
CA SER A 225 -54.86 15.61 0.55
C SER A 225 -56.39 15.66 0.40
N PHE A 226 -56.98 14.94 -0.53
CA PHE A 226 -58.43 14.83 -0.66
C PHE A 226 -59.07 14.02 0.47
N SER A 227 -58.35 13.15 1.15
CA SER A 227 -58.86 12.40 2.32
C SER A 227 -59.26 13.28 3.49
N ILE A 228 -58.74 14.50 3.55
CA ILE A 228 -59.13 15.52 4.56
C ILE A 228 -60.49 16.17 4.24
N ALA A 229 -60.84 16.22 2.92
CA ALA A 229 -62.00 16.99 2.44
C ALA A 229 -63.23 16.13 2.09
N LEU A 230 -63.05 14.85 1.74
CA LEU A 230 -64.13 13.99 1.26
C LEU A 230 -64.22 12.67 2.04
N PRO A 231 -65.39 12.27 2.56
CA PRO A 231 -65.59 10.95 3.15
C PRO A 231 -65.33 9.86 2.11
N TYR A 232 -64.65 8.79 2.48
CA TYR A 232 -64.22 7.64 1.64
C TYR A 232 -62.95 7.84 0.83
N SER A 233 -62.35 9.02 0.70
CA SER A 233 -61.10 9.22 -0.02
C SER A 233 -59.89 8.62 0.72
N TYR A 234 -60.00 8.38 2.04
CA TYR A 234 -58.96 7.70 2.85
C TYR A 234 -58.71 6.27 2.33
N MET A 235 -59.72 5.55 1.83
CA MET A 235 -59.54 4.21 1.25
C MET A 235 -58.66 4.23 0.00
N LEU A 236 -58.78 5.27 -0.85
CA LEU A 236 -57.91 5.43 -2.03
C LEU A 236 -56.45 5.72 -1.61
N CYS A 237 -56.25 6.48 -0.56
CA CYS A 237 -54.91 6.75 -0.01
C CYS A 237 -54.28 5.45 0.54
N GLU A 238 -55.02 4.68 1.32
CA GLU A 238 -54.55 3.37 1.83
C GLU A 238 -54.23 2.41 0.71
N LEU A 239 -55.08 2.30 -0.31
CA LEU A 239 -54.82 1.45 -1.46
C LEU A 239 -53.56 1.85 -2.23
N ALA A 240 -53.35 3.16 -2.42
CA ALA A 240 -52.14 3.68 -3.07
C ALA A 240 -50.88 3.37 -2.28
N ILE A 241 -50.90 3.53 -0.94
CA ILE A 241 -49.76 3.17 -0.07
C ILE A 241 -49.47 1.67 -0.13
N VAL A 242 -50.51 0.83 -0.01
CA VAL A 242 -50.35 -0.63 -0.10
C VAL A 242 -49.77 -1.04 -1.44
N LEU A 243 -50.24 -0.45 -2.55
CA LEU A 243 -49.69 -0.73 -3.91
C LEU A 243 -48.20 -0.36 -3.99
N GLN A 244 -47.77 0.79 -3.44
CA GLN A 244 -46.37 1.20 -3.44
C GLN A 244 -45.51 0.26 -2.60
N ILE A 245 -46.00 -0.22 -1.48
CA ILE A 245 -45.28 -1.20 -0.63
C ILE A 245 -45.15 -2.54 -1.38
N ILE A 246 -46.20 -3.00 -2.06
CA ILE A 246 -46.15 -4.23 -2.88
C ILE A 246 -45.10 -4.11 -3.99
N ILE A 247 -45.11 -3.00 -4.72
CA ILE A 247 -44.09 -2.72 -5.76
C ILE A 247 -42.68 -2.76 -5.16
N THR A 248 -42.48 -2.14 -4.01
CA THR A 248 -41.18 -2.11 -3.33
C THR A 248 -40.73 -3.51 -2.92
N ILE A 249 -41.64 -4.35 -2.40
CA ILE A 249 -41.32 -5.74 -2.00
C ILE A 249 -40.92 -6.56 -3.24
N LEU A 250 -41.59 -6.40 -4.37
CA LEU A 250 -41.23 -7.11 -5.62
C LEU A 250 -39.81 -6.81 -6.09
N PHE A 251 -39.35 -5.57 -5.88
CA PHE A 251 -37.99 -5.16 -6.26
C PHE A 251 -36.97 -5.31 -5.12
N TYR A 252 -37.38 -5.69 -3.90
CA TYR A 252 -36.53 -5.68 -2.71
C TYR A 252 -35.26 -6.48 -2.87
N LYS A 253 -35.35 -7.73 -3.36
CA LYS A 253 -34.19 -8.63 -3.55
C LYS A 253 -33.21 -8.05 -4.56
N LYS A 254 -33.68 -7.64 -5.74
CA LYS A 254 -32.83 -7.03 -6.78
C LYS A 254 -32.15 -5.75 -6.32
N ASN A 255 -32.86 -4.93 -5.53
CA ASN A 255 -32.29 -3.70 -4.98
C ASN A 255 -31.26 -4.01 -3.90
N SER A 256 -31.46 -5.03 -3.06
CA SER A 256 -30.52 -5.43 -2.03
C SER A 256 -29.22 -5.93 -2.62
N GLU A 257 -29.27 -6.78 -3.63
CA GLU A 257 -28.09 -7.27 -4.36
C GLU A 257 -27.32 -6.11 -5.02
N LEU A 258 -28.03 -5.16 -5.64
CA LEU A 258 -27.44 -4.01 -6.30
C LEU A 258 -26.78 -3.04 -5.31
N PHE A 259 -27.32 -2.85 -4.11
CA PHE A 259 -26.86 -1.87 -3.14
C PHE A 259 -25.81 -2.40 -2.16
N GLU A 260 -25.66 -3.73 -2.04
CA GLU A 260 -24.75 -4.34 -1.06
C GLU A 260 -23.30 -3.87 -1.21
N PRO A 261 -22.70 -3.80 -2.42
CA PRO A 261 -21.33 -3.31 -2.57
C PRO A 261 -21.16 -1.86 -2.11
N VAL A 262 -22.11 -0.98 -2.49
CA VAL A 262 -22.06 0.45 -2.11
C VAL A 262 -22.17 0.64 -0.60
N LYS A 263 -22.96 -0.20 0.07
CA LYS A 263 -23.12 -0.16 1.53
C LYS A 263 -21.81 -0.50 2.25
N LYS A 264 -21.07 -1.48 1.77
CA LYS A 264 -19.74 -1.83 2.30
C LYS A 264 -18.75 -0.68 2.13
N PHE A 265 -18.80 0.00 1.00
CA PHE A 265 -17.95 1.13 0.66
C PHE A 265 -18.28 2.44 1.43
N GLN A 266 -19.46 2.56 2.02
CA GLN A 266 -19.99 3.79 2.63
C GLN A 266 -19.02 4.49 3.59
N LYS A 267 -18.35 3.74 4.45
CA LYS A 267 -17.48 4.31 5.50
C LYS A 267 -16.23 4.99 4.95
N SER A 268 -15.74 4.52 3.80
CA SER A 268 -14.51 5.00 3.17
C SER A 268 -14.76 6.13 2.15
N LEU A 269 -16.00 6.28 1.64
CA LEU A 269 -16.32 7.24 0.58
C LEU A 269 -15.91 8.69 0.90
N ASN A 270 -16.14 9.13 2.13
CA ASN A 270 -15.78 10.50 2.52
C ASN A 270 -14.24 10.69 2.54
N ASN A 271 -13.48 9.67 2.91
CA ASN A 271 -12.02 9.73 2.91
C ASN A 271 -11.49 9.76 1.49
N TYR A 272 -12.03 8.93 0.57
CA TYR A 272 -11.68 8.99 -0.85
C TYR A 272 -12.02 10.35 -1.47
N GLN A 273 -13.17 10.95 -1.11
CA GLN A 273 -13.50 12.30 -1.56
C GLN A 273 -12.43 13.32 -1.12
N GLN A 274 -11.96 13.24 0.13
CA GLN A 274 -10.90 14.13 0.62
C GLN A 274 -9.57 13.86 -0.07
N LEU A 275 -9.18 12.60 -0.28
CA LEU A 275 -7.96 12.23 -1.02
C LEU A 275 -7.97 12.84 -2.44
N PHE A 276 -9.06 12.64 -3.18
CA PHE A 276 -9.18 13.22 -4.52
C PHE A 276 -9.18 14.76 -4.51
N LEU A 277 -9.78 15.38 -3.49
CA LEU A 277 -9.77 16.82 -3.32
C LEU A 277 -8.36 17.37 -3.05
N ILE A 278 -7.58 16.70 -2.19
CA ILE A 278 -6.19 17.04 -1.88
C ILE A 278 -5.34 16.95 -3.15
N ILE A 279 -5.44 15.83 -3.89
CA ILE A 279 -4.69 15.66 -5.14
C ILE A 279 -5.10 16.71 -6.19
N GLN A 280 -6.39 17.01 -6.31
CA GLN A 280 -6.90 18.00 -7.25
C GLN A 280 -6.39 19.42 -6.97
N ASN A 281 -6.25 19.81 -5.70
CA ASN A 281 -5.89 21.16 -5.29
C ASN A 281 -4.38 21.39 -5.20
N GLU A 282 -3.57 20.35 -5.31
CA GLU A 282 -2.12 20.44 -5.29
C GLU A 282 -1.59 20.99 -6.64
N HIS A 283 -0.41 21.60 -6.60
CA HIS A 283 0.23 22.18 -7.78
C HIS A 283 1.46 21.38 -8.16
N PHE A 284 1.31 20.47 -9.12
CA PHE A 284 2.40 19.64 -9.62
C PHE A 284 3.06 20.24 -10.88
N GLN A 285 4.37 19.97 -11.04
CA GLN A 285 5.17 20.43 -12.18
C GLN A 285 5.56 19.26 -13.10
N SER A 286 5.93 18.10 -12.55
CA SER A 286 6.34 16.92 -13.32
C SER A 286 5.22 16.38 -14.20
N SER A 287 5.59 15.85 -15.35
CA SER A 287 4.65 15.36 -16.36
C SER A 287 3.77 14.23 -15.83
N LEU A 288 4.35 13.28 -15.07
CA LEU A 288 3.62 12.14 -14.53
C LEU A 288 2.60 12.56 -13.46
N LEU A 289 2.98 13.44 -12.51
CA LEU A 289 2.04 13.91 -11.48
C LEU A 289 0.90 14.73 -12.08
N LYS A 290 1.18 15.55 -13.11
CA LYS A 290 0.14 16.26 -13.86
C LYS A 290 -0.82 15.30 -14.57
N GLU A 291 -0.29 14.24 -15.16
CA GLU A 291 -1.13 13.22 -15.82
C GLU A 291 -2.04 12.52 -14.80
N LEU A 292 -1.51 12.11 -13.64
CA LEU A 292 -2.31 11.50 -12.56
C LEU A 292 -3.36 12.47 -12.02
N GLN A 293 -2.96 13.72 -11.78
CA GLN A 293 -3.89 14.76 -11.36
C GLN A 293 -4.99 14.98 -12.41
N ALA A 294 -4.65 14.99 -13.70
CA ALA A 294 -5.63 15.14 -14.77
C ALA A 294 -6.65 14.00 -14.79
N LYS A 295 -6.23 12.74 -14.58
CA LYS A 295 -7.13 11.57 -14.48
C LYS A 295 -8.18 11.77 -13.37
N ILE A 296 -7.81 12.40 -12.26
CA ILE A 296 -8.68 12.67 -11.10
C ILE A 296 -9.49 13.97 -11.27
N SER A 297 -8.83 15.05 -11.73
CA SER A 297 -9.37 16.40 -11.71
C SER A 297 -10.20 16.79 -12.94
N GLN A 298 -10.14 15.98 -14.03
CA GLN A 298 -10.82 16.32 -15.28
C GLN A 298 -12.29 16.68 -15.03
N ASN A 299 -12.66 17.97 -15.19
CA ASN A 299 -13.97 18.54 -14.88
C ASN A 299 -14.46 18.29 -13.44
N GLN A 300 -13.56 18.09 -12.48
CA GLN A 300 -13.89 17.71 -11.07
C GLN A 300 -14.71 16.40 -10.98
N GLN A 301 -14.56 15.49 -11.93
CA GLN A 301 -15.44 14.32 -12.04
C GLN A 301 -15.26 13.34 -10.88
N ALA A 302 -14.02 13.10 -10.42
CA ALA A 302 -13.78 12.17 -9.30
C ALA A 302 -14.40 12.68 -8.01
N VAL A 303 -14.14 13.93 -7.62
CA VAL A 303 -14.69 14.52 -6.38
C VAL A 303 -16.22 14.54 -6.43
N LYS A 304 -16.81 15.02 -7.54
CA LYS A 304 -18.28 15.06 -7.71
C LYS A 304 -18.91 13.68 -7.80
N GLY A 305 -18.23 12.74 -8.48
CA GLY A 305 -18.69 11.35 -8.63
C GLY A 305 -18.75 10.64 -7.27
N ILE A 306 -17.69 10.74 -6.48
CA ILE A 306 -17.64 10.14 -5.14
C ILE A 306 -18.61 10.86 -4.18
N GLU A 307 -18.74 12.18 -4.26
CA GLU A 307 -19.73 12.92 -3.46
C GLU A 307 -21.16 12.45 -3.74
N LYS A 308 -21.54 12.31 -5.02
CA LYS A 308 -22.85 11.77 -5.40
C LYS A 308 -23.04 10.34 -4.89
N LEU A 309 -22.02 9.49 -5.02
CA LEU A 309 -22.06 8.11 -4.52
C LEU A 309 -22.21 8.09 -2.99
N SER A 310 -21.52 8.96 -2.27
CA SER A 310 -21.65 9.12 -0.81
C SER A 310 -23.10 9.47 -0.40
N ARG A 311 -23.73 10.41 -1.11
CA ARG A 311 -25.15 10.78 -0.88
C ARG A 311 -26.08 9.59 -1.16
N ILE A 312 -25.87 8.85 -2.26
CA ILE A 312 -26.64 7.64 -2.60
C ILE A 312 -26.45 6.58 -1.51
N SER A 313 -25.23 6.36 -1.05
CA SER A 313 -24.90 5.39 0.00
C SER A 313 -25.57 5.75 1.34
N GLN A 314 -25.61 7.04 1.70
CA GLN A 314 -26.35 7.51 2.87
C GLN A 314 -27.86 7.24 2.72
N ALA A 315 -28.42 7.49 1.55
CA ALA A 315 -29.81 7.18 1.27
C ALA A 315 -30.11 5.67 1.39
N ILE A 316 -29.20 4.81 0.87
CA ILE A 316 -29.31 3.36 1.04
C ILE A 316 -29.31 2.95 2.53
N SER A 317 -28.58 3.66 3.39
CA SER A 317 -28.49 3.31 4.81
C SER A 317 -29.82 3.47 5.57
N TYR A 318 -30.71 4.36 5.14
CA TYR A 318 -32.04 4.54 5.75
C TYR A 318 -32.94 3.31 5.59
N ARG A 319 -32.68 2.45 4.61
CA ARG A 319 -33.39 1.16 4.42
C ARG A 319 -33.23 0.20 5.61
N GLN A 320 -32.18 0.37 6.42
CA GLN A 320 -31.91 -0.51 7.58
C GLN A 320 -32.90 -0.29 8.72
N ASN A 321 -33.52 0.88 8.77
CA ASN A 321 -34.56 1.17 9.75
C ASN A 321 -35.93 0.80 9.16
N ILE A 322 -36.56 -0.25 9.71
CA ILE A 322 -37.82 -0.79 9.17
C ILE A 322 -38.95 0.24 9.15
N LEU A 323 -39.02 1.13 10.15
CA LEU A 323 -40.04 2.18 10.19
C LEU A 323 -39.83 3.21 9.09
N LEU A 324 -38.59 3.67 8.90
CA LEU A 324 -38.25 4.57 7.79
C LEU A 324 -38.44 3.90 6.44
N PHE A 325 -38.11 2.61 6.31
CA PHE A 325 -38.32 1.84 5.08
C PHE A 325 -39.80 1.82 4.67
N ILE A 326 -40.69 1.47 5.59
CA ILE A 326 -42.13 1.43 5.33
C ILE A 326 -42.67 2.85 5.00
N LEU A 327 -42.32 3.84 5.81
CA LEU A 327 -42.77 5.23 5.65
C LEU A 327 -42.33 5.81 4.29
N LEU A 328 -41.02 5.72 3.99
CA LEU A 328 -40.46 6.34 2.79
C LEU A 328 -40.90 5.63 1.50
N ASN A 329 -41.06 4.31 1.54
CA ASN A 329 -41.54 3.55 0.38
C ASN A 329 -43.07 3.63 0.20
N GLY A 330 -43.82 3.67 1.29
CA GLY A 330 -45.28 3.84 1.24
C GLY A 330 -45.71 5.20 0.71
N LEU A 331 -44.90 6.26 0.95
CA LEU A 331 -45.21 7.62 0.51
C LEU A 331 -44.51 8.00 -0.80
N GLY A 332 -43.39 7.35 -1.18
CA GLY A 332 -42.56 7.90 -2.24
C GLY A 332 -41.76 6.91 -3.06
N LEU A 333 -42.02 5.59 -2.99
CA LEU A 333 -41.26 4.56 -3.73
C LEU A 333 -39.73 4.75 -3.60
N TYR A 334 -39.28 5.04 -2.40
CA TYR A 334 -37.92 5.49 -2.07
C TYR A 334 -36.83 4.57 -2.63
N ASP A 335 -36.99 3.26 -2.50
CA ASP A 335 -36.03 2.27 -3.00
C ASP A 335 -35.86 2.34 -4.52
N ILE A 336 -36.93 2.63 -5.25
CA ILE A 336 -36.90 2.75 -6.70
C ILE A 336 -36.23 4.07 -7.10
N CYS A 337 -36.49 5.15 -6.37
CA CYS A 337 -35.80 6.41 -6.56
C CYS A 337 -34.27 6.26 -6.35
N ILE A 338 -33.83 5.60 -5.26
CA ILE A 338 -32.43 5.33 -5.03
C ILE A 338 -31.83 4.51 -6.17
N ARG A 339 -32.52 3.45 -6.59
CA ARG A 339 -32.09 2.62 -7.73
C ARG A 339 -31.89 3.45 -9.00
N TYR A 340 -32.81 4.35 -9.30
CA TYR A 340 -32.71 5.25 -10.45
C TYR A 340 -31.46 6.15 -10.35
N PHE A 341 -31.24 6.82 -9.22
CA PHE A 341 -30.07 7.68 -9.03
C PHE A 341 -28.77 6.90 -9.09
N TYR A 342 -28.74 5.67 -8.54
CA TYR A 342 -27.55 4.85 -8.54
C TYR A 342 -27.22 4.33 -9.93
N ILE A 343 -28.20 3.85 -10.72
CA ILE A 343 -27.98 3.42 -12.10
C ILE A 343 -27.50 4.59 -12.99
N ASN A 344 -28.07 5.79 -12.81
CA ASN A 344 -27.58 6.96 -13.52
C ASN A 344 -26.14 7.30 -13.13
N TRP A 345 -25.80 7.18 -11.85
CA TRP A 345 -24.43 7.37 -11.39
C TRP A 345 -23.48 6.35 -12.04
N ILE A 346 -23.84 5.08 -12.13
CA ILE A 346 -23.04 4.05 -12.81
C ILE A 346 -22.84 4.42 -14.29
N ASN A 347 -23.89 4.85 -14.97
CA ASN A 347 -23.80 5.24 -16.39
C ASN A 347 -22.93 6.49 -16.63
N ASP A 348 -22.94 7.45 -15.68
CA ASP A 348 -22.16 8.69 -15.79
C ASP A 348 -20.68 8.50 -15.42
N TYR A 349 -20.39 7.63 -14.42
CA TYR A 349 -19.09 7.55 -13.79
C TYR A 349 -18.46 6.14 -13.78
N GLY A 350 -19.26 5.07 -13.94
CA GLY A 350 -18.79 3.68 -13.75
C GLY A 350 -17.50 3.34 -14.49
N THR A 351 -17.39 3.72 -15.77
CA THR A 351 -16.19 3.47 -16.59
C THR A 351 -14.98 4.31 -16.20
N LYS A 352 -15.17 5.37 -15.41
CA LYS A 352 -14.11 6.30 -15.01
C LYS A 352 -13.57 6.01 -13.62
N VAL A 353 -14.35 5.33 -12.79
CA VAL A 353 -13.98 5.03 -11.39
C VAL A 353 -12.67 4.28 -11.32
N GLN A 354 -12.47 3.29 -12.19
CA GLN A 354 -11.22 2.52 -12.25
C GLN A 354 -10.01 3.44 -12.45
N GLN A 355 -10.08 4.38 -13.40
CA GLN A 355 -8.98 5.32 -13.69
C GLN A 355 -8.64 6.22 -12.49
N TRP A 356 -9.64 6.61 -11.68
CA TRP A 356 -9.40 7.41 -10.48
C TRP A 356 -8.64 6.64 -9.40
N PHE A 357 -9.00 5.36 -9.22
CA PHE A 357 -8.36 4.51 -8.23
C PHE A 357 -6.99 4.03 -8.70
N ASP A 358 -6.79 3.80 -10.00
CA ASP A 358 -5.47 3.51 -10.58
C ASP A 358 -4.52 4.71 -10.39
N ALA A 359 -5.01 5.93 -10.63
CA ALA A 359 -4.22 7.13 -10.39
C ALA A 359 -3.88 7.34 -8.89
N LEU A 360 -4.79 6.99 -7.98
CA LEU A 360 -4.53 7.00 -6.54
C LEU A 360 -3.47 5.94 -6.19
N ALA A 361 -3.56 4.73 -6.73
CA ALA A 361 -2.59 3.66 -6.50
C ALA A 361 -1.18 4.04 -7.00
N GLU A 362 -1.07 4.72 -8.15
CA GLU A 362 0.20 5.26 -8.64
C GLU A 362 0.75 6.35 -7.70
N MET A 363 -0.10 7.21 -7.13
CA MET A 363 0.32 8.20 -6.13
C MET A 363 0.85 7.52 -4.85
N GLU A 364 0.19 6.46 -4.37
CA GLU A 364 0.64 5.66 -3.23
C GLU A 364 1.99 4.98 -3.51
N LEU A 365 2.20 4.49 -4.73
CA LEU A 365 3.49 3.95 -5.18
C LEU A 365 4.58 5.02 -5.04
N PHE A 366 4.38 6.22 -5.60
CA PHE A 366 5.38 7.28 -5.53
C PHE A 366 5.66 7.74 -4.09
N ILE A 367 4.64 7.82 -3.25
CA ILE A 367 4.82 8.11 -1.81
C ILE A 367 5.67 7.03 -1.16
N SER A 368 5.41 5.74 -1.44
CA SER A 368 6.18 4.62 -0.90
C SER A 368 7.64 4.65 -1.35
N LEU A 369 7.91 4.98 -2.62
CA LEU A 369 9.26 5.12 -3.15
C LEU A 369 10.01 6.33 -2.55
N TYR A 370 9.30 7.33 -2.07
CA TYR A 370 9.88 8.51 -1.44
C TYR A 370 10.17 8.32 0.06
N ILE A 371 9.58 7.33 0.73
CA ILE A 371 9.74 7.06 2.18
C ILE A 371 11.21 7.06 2.63
N PRO A 372 12.17 6.39 1.94
CA PRO A 372 13.56 6.39 2.40
C PRO A 372 14.17 7.80 2.52
N LYS A 373 13.81 8.70 1.62
CA LYS A 373 14.26 10.10 1.68
C LYS A 373 13.49 10.92 2.71
N MET A 374 12.19 10.70 2.84
CA MET A 374 11.33 11.39 3.80
C MET A 374 11.76 11.11 5.24
N ASP A 375 12.16 9.87 5.53
CA ASP A 375 12.58 9.40 6.85
C ASP A 375 14.07 9.62 7.13
N ASP A 376 14.70 10.52 6.37
CA ASP A 376 16.08 11.01 6.56
C ASP A 376 17.13 9.89 6.56
N PHE A 377 16.87 8.77 5.89
CA PHE A 377 17.91 7.77 5.65
C PHE A 377 19.01 8.37 4.78
N LEU A 378 20.26 7.87 4.97
CA LEU A 378 21.38 8.27 4.13
C LEU A 378 21.23 7.62 2.74
N VAL A 379 20.57 8.34 1.84
CA VAL A 379 20.19 7.84 0.52
C VAL A 379 20.54 8.84 -0.59
N SER A 380 20.76 8.32 -1.79
CA SER A 380 21.01 9.12 -2.99
C SER A 380 20.18 8.61 -4.18
N GLN A 381 19.99 9.45 -5.19
CA GLN A 381 19.38 8.99 -6.44
C GLN A 381 20.41 8.29 -7.32
N PRO A 382 20.13 7.08 -7.81
CA PRO A 382 21.04 6.35 -8.70
C PRO A 382 21.06 6.99 -10.09
N GLN A 383 22.23 6.92 -10.74
CA GLN A 383 22.40 7.30 -12.15
C GLN A 383 22.25 6.05 -13.03
N ILE A 384 21.38 6.13 -14.04
CA ILE A 384 21.15 5.03 -14.97
C ILE A 384 22.01 5.21 -16.21
N SER A 385 22.95 4.28 -16.40
CA SER A 385 23.87 4.24 -17.54
C SER A 385 23.26 3.50 -18.73
N ASP A 386 23.62 3.92 -19.94
CA ASP A 386 23.28 3.21 -21.18
C ASP A 386 24.26 2.08 -21.50
N THR A 387 25.48 2.18 -20.97
CA THR A 387 26.49 1.12 -21.08
C THR A 387 26.49 0.23 -19.85
N MET A 388 26.89 -1.04 -20.04
CA MET A 388 27.01 -2.01 -18.95
C MET A 388 27.93 -1.46 -17.85
N SER A 389 27.37 -1.18 -16.70
CA SER A 389 28.10 -0.57 -15.58
C SER A 389 27.45 -0.86 -14.26
N LEU A 390 28.28 -0.99 -13.23
CA LEU A 390 27.86 -1.05 -11.84
C LEU A 390 28.98 -0.47 -10.96
N SER A 391 28.71 0.67 -10.34
CA SER A 391 29.62 1.25 -9.36
C SER A 391 28.81 1.94 -8.27
N PHE A 392 29.32 1.92 -7.05
CA PHE A 392 28.68 2.56 -5.91
C PHE A 392 29.69 2.93 -4.83
N GLN A 393 29.34 3.92 -4.02
CA GLN A 393 30.09 4.39 -2.88
C GLN A 393 29.27 4.29 -1.62
N ASN A 394 29.84 3.73 -0.56
CA ASN A 394 29.23 3.58 0.75
C ASN A 394 27.81 2.98 0.69
N LEU A 395 27.62 1.96 -0.18
CA LEU A 395 26.33 1.30 -0.32
C LEU A 395 26.02 0.45 0.89
N LYS A 396 24.86 0.65 1.48
CA LYS A 396 24.41 0.04 2.74
C LYS A 396 23.24 -0.90 2.50
N HIS A 397 23.10 -1.89 3.35
CA HIS A 397 21.96 -2.80 3.35
C HIS A 397 20.71 -2.09 3.90
N PRO A 398 19.61 -2.00 3.15
CA PRO A 398 18.43 -1.24 3.56
C PRO A 398 17.79 -1.69 4.88
N LEU A 399 17.91 -2.99 5.20
CA LEU A 399 17.22 -3.61 6.33
C LEU A 399 18.08 -3.67 7.61
N ILE A 400 19.36 -3.35 7.53
CA ILE A 400 20.23 -3.35 8.73
C ILE A 400 20.16 -1.97 9.40
N ASP A 401 20.13 -2.00 10.73
CA ASP A 401 20.13 -0.80 11.58
C ASP A 401 21.20 0.21 11.12
N THR A 402 20.80 1.45 10.92
CA THR A 402 21.64 2.53 10.40
C THR A 402 22.89 2.79 11.27
N GLN A 403 22.85 2.43 12.56
CA GLN A 403 23.98 2.57 13.49
C GLN A 403 24.97 1.41 13.39
N LYS A 404 24.56 0.27 12.84
CA LYS A 404 25.37 -0.97 12.77
C LYS A 404 25.82 -1.31 11.37
N VAL A 405 25.10 -0.82 10.34
CA VAL A 405 25.37 -1.16 8.95
C VAL A 405 26.69 -0.57 8.48
N VAL A 406 27.54 -1.44 7.91
CA VAL A 406 28.79 -1.03 7.26
C VAL A 406 28.51 -0.86 5.77
N GLY A 407 28.87 0.32 5.23
CA GLY A 407 28.73 0.63 3.81
C GLY A 407 29.96 0.17 3.03
N ASN A 408 29.73 -0.40 1.85
CA ASN A 408 30.79 -0.87 0.95
C ASN A 408 30.83 -0.05 -0.33
N SER A 409 32.03 0.08 -0.90
CA SER A 409 32.26 0.74 -2.19
C SER A 409 32.76 -0.28 -3.21
N PHE A 410 32.27 -0.17 -4.44
CA PHE A 410 32.62 -1.09 -5.51
C PHE A 410 32.62 -0.34 -6.85
N CYS A 411 33.54 -0.74 -7.71
CA CYS A 411 33.56 -0.33 -9.12
C CYS A 411 33.81 -1.56 -9.99
N LEU A 412 32.95 -1.78 -10.96
CA LEU A 412 33.08 -2.89 -11.89
C LEU A 412 34.35 -2.70 -12.74
N GLU A 413 35.31 -3.61 -12.59
CA GLU A 413 36.52 -3.67 -13.41
C GLU A 413 36.36 -4.74 -14.49
N ASN A 414 35.87 -5.93 -14.11
CA ASN A 414 35.60 -7.06 -14.96
C ASN A 414 34.18 -7.56 -14.74
N HIS A 415 33.62 -8.27 -15.69
CA HIS A 415 32.24 -8.75 -15.64
C HIS A 415 32.00 -9.81 -14.55
N GLY A 416 33.04 -10.53 -14.12
CA GLY A 416 32.94 -11.54 -13.08
C GLY A 416 33.61 -11.13 -11.76
N CYS A 417 32.91 -11.31 -10.64
CA CYS A 417 33.41 -11.05 -9.30
C CYS A 417 33.31 -12.33 -8.47
N VAL A 418 34.48 -12.86 -8.03
CA VAL A 418 34.55 -13.98 -7.09
C VAL A 418 34.84 -13.42 -5.69
N ILE A 419 34.01 -13.77 -4.71
CA ILE A 419 34.10 -13.25 -3.35
C ILE A 419 34.39 -14.40 -2.40
N THR A 420 35.53 -14.31 -1.68
CA THR A 420 35.96 -15.29 -0.68
C THR A 420 35.81 -14.72 0.75
N GLY A 421 35.96 -15.56 1.73
CA GLY A 421 35.90 -15.22 3.16
C GLY A 421 35.19 -16.30 3.95
N SER A 422 35.28 -16.21 5.27
CA SER A 422 34.63 -17.17 6.17
C SER A 422 33.11 -17.01 6.23
N ASN A 423 32.43 -18.00 6.83
CA ASN A 423 31.02 -17.86 7.13
C ASN A 423 30.81 -16.72 8.12
N MET A 424 29.71 -15.98 8.02
CA MET A 424 29.36 -14.80 8.80
C MET A 424 30.16 -13.51 8.48
N SER A 425 31.11 -13.54 7.54
CA SER A 425 31.92 -12.37 7.17
C SER A 425 31.17 -11.28 6.39
N GLY A 426 29.96 -11.56 5.90
CA GLY A 426 29.12 -10.58 5.19
C GLY A 426 28.95 -10.79 3.70
N LYS A 427 29.50 -11.87 3.10
CA LYS A 427 29.42 -12.17 1.64
C LYS A 427 28.00 -12.14 1.09
N THR A 428 27.09 -12.92 1.67
CA THR A 428 25.68 -13.01 1.27
C THR A 428 24.95 -11.68 1.48
N THR A 429 25.23 -11.00 2.60
CA THR A 429 24.67 -9.68 2.91
C THR A 429 25.08 -8.63 1.88
N PHE A 430 26.34 -8.67 1.41
CA PHE A 430 26.82 -7.76 0.37
C PHE A 430 26.07 -7.96 -0.96
N MET A 431 25.88 -9.21 -1.40
CA MET A 431 25.11 -9.49 -2.62
C MET A 431 23.66 -9.03 -2.50
N ARG A 432 23.00 -9.25 -1.33
CA ARG A 432 21.65 -8.74 -1.07
C ARG A 432 21.61 -7.22 -1.08
N THR A 433 22.64 -6.57 -0.50
CA THR A 433 22.76 -5.11 -0.53
C THR A 433 22.72 -4.59 -1.97
N ILE A 434 23.49 -5.20 -2.87
CA ILE A 434 23.48 -4.81 -4.28
C ILE A 434 22.11 -5.08 -4.90
N GLY A 435 21.58 -6.30 -4.73
CA GLY A 435 20.31 -6.73 -5.34
C GLY A 435 19.13 -5.82 -4.96
N MET A 436 18.96 -5.52 -3.67
CA MET A 436 17.88 -4.63 -3.18
C MET A 436 18.05 -3.20 -3.72
N ASN A 437 19.26 -2.65 -3.72
CA ASN A 437 19.51 -1.30 -4.22
C ASN A 437 19.36 -1.21 -5.74
N LEU A 438 19.63 -2.27 -6.50
CA LEU A 438 19.28 -2.35 -7.93
C LEU A 438 17.76 -2.33 -8.14
N ILE A 439 17.00 -3.09 -7.36
CA ILE A 439 15.52 -3.05 -7.43
C ILE A 439 15.02 -1.64 -7.15
N LEU A 440 15.48 -1.00 -6.08
CA LEU A 440 15.15 0.40 -5.76
C LEU A 440 15.51 1.34 -6.91
N SER A 441 16.70 1.17 -7.52
CA SER A 441 17.14 1.95 -8.67
C SER A 441 16.17 1.82 -9.85
N TYR A 442 15.75 0.61 -10.18
CA TYR A 442 14.85 0.33 -11.30
C TYR A 442 13.40 0.76 -11.04
N MET A 443 13.01 0.85 -9.77
CA MET A 443 11.74 1.47 -9.38
C MET A 443 11.78 3.00 -9.50
N GLY A 444 12.95 3.61 -9.68
CA GLY A 444 13.16 5.06 -9.67
C GLY A 444 13.28 5.66 -8.27
N SER A 445 13.44 4.82 -7.24
CA SER A 445 13.60 5.23 -5.84
C SER A 445 15.03 5.65 -5.51
N TYR A 446 15.24 6.02 -4.27
CA TYR A 446 16.55 6.28 -3.72
C TYR A 446 17.25 4.97 -3.32
N VAL A 447 18.57 4.92 -3.44
CA VAL A 447 19.43 3.84 -2.96
C VAL A 447 20.06 4.19 -1.63
N PHE A 448 20.30 3.21 -0.80
CA PHE A 448 20.94 3.39 0.51
C PHE A 448 22.45 3.49 0.35
N GLY A 449 22.94 4.66 0.00
CA GLY A 449 24.35 4.95 -0.27
C GLY A 449 24.57 6.36 -0.76
N GLU A 450 25.83 6.74 -1.02
CA GLU A 450 26.20 8.10 -1.44
C GLU A 450 26.05 8.31 -2.95
N ASN A 451 26.59 7.38 -3.74
CA ASN A 451 26.52 7.41 -5.20
C ASN A 451 26.33 6.00 -5.73
N MET A 452 25.46 5.83 -6.71
CA MET A 452 25.32 4.58 -7.45
C MET A 452 25.13 4.87 -8.94
N ILE A 453 25.91 4.20 -9.78
CA ILE A 453 25.75 4.19 -11.25
C ILE A 453 25.49 2.74 -11.65
N CYS A 454 24.40 2.49 -12.34
CA CYS A 454 24.05 1.15 -12.81
C CYS A 454 23.38 1.20 -14.18
N SER A 455 23.53 0.15 -14.96
CA SER A 455 22.73 -0.09 -16.16
C SER A 455 21.48 -0.89 -15.83
N CYS A 456 20.45 -0.85 -16.68
CA CYS A 456 19.25 -1.67 -16.54
C CYS A 456 19.58 -3.12 -16.87
N MET A 457 19.50 -4.01 -15.88
CA MET A 457 19.88 -5.42 -15.96
C MET A 457 18.79 -6.31 -15.36
N THR A 458 18.56 -7.47 -15.96
CA THR A 458 17.72 -8.49 -15.33
C THR A 458 18.47 -9.13 -14.17
N ILE A 459 17.86 -9.14 -13.00
CA ILE A 459 18.43 -9.73 -11.78
C ILE A 459 18.06 -11.21 -11.73
N LEU A 460 19.07 -12.09 -11.53
CA LEU A 460 18.91 -13.52 -11.34
C LEU A 460 19.68 -13.95 -10.08
N THR A 461 19.06 -14.82 -9.26
CA THR A 461 19.64 -15.22 -7.98
C THR A 461 19.67 -16.73 -7.78
N SER A 462 20.68 -17.21 -7.07
CA SER A 462 20.78 -18.57 -6.53
C SER A 462 21.48 -18.49 -5.18
N MET A 463 20.69 -18.16 -4.11
CA MET A 463 21.26 -17.89 -2.78
C MET A 463 20.66 -18.78 -1.70
N ARG A 464 19.34 -18.91 -1.63
CA ARG A 464 18.61 -19.72 -0.64
C ARG A 464 17.84 -20.82 -1.37
N VAL A 465 18.48 -21.92 -1.67
CA VAL A 465 17.81 -23.08 -2.27
C VAL A 465 17.28 -23.97 -1.14
N LYS A 466 15.96 -24.17 -1.11
CA LYS A 466 15.30 -25.08 -0.16
C LYS A 466 15.03 -26.43 -0.83
N ASP A 467 15.06 -27.49 -0.02
CA ASP A 467 14.55 -28.80 -0.48
C ASP A 467 13.05 -28.68 -0.78
N ASN A 468 12.64 -29.17 -1.93
CA ASN A 468 11.23 -29.35 -2.25
C ASN A 468 10.89 -30.84 -2.19
N VAL A 469 10.50 -31.28 -1.00
CA VAL A 469 10.17 -32.69 -0.74
C VAL A 469 8.96 -33.16 -1.53
N GLU A 470 8.01 -32.24 -1.82
CA GLU A 470 6.79 -32.55 -2.59
C GLU A 470 7.10 -32.90 -4.04
N GLU A 471 8.09 -32.21 -4.64
CA GLU A 471 8.53 -32.47 -6.02
C GLU A 471 9.72 -33.44 -6.10
N GLY A 472 10.22 -33.94 -4.97
CA GLY A 472 11.41 -34.81 -4.92
C GLY A 472 12.70 -34.13 -5.36
N ILE A 473 12.75 -32.79 -5.28
CA ILE A 473 13.89 -31.98 -5.71
C ILE A 473 14.82 -31.78 -4.52
N SER A 474 16.05 -32.31 -4.62
CA SER A 474 17.10 -32.00 -3.65
C SER A 474 17.60 -30.56 -3.82
N THR A 475 18.14 -29.95 -2.74
CA THR A 475 18.76 -28.62 -2.79
C THR A 475 19.77 -28.49 -3.95
N PHE A 476 20.61 -29.52 -4.17
CA PHE A 476 21.59 -29.52 -5.25
C PHE A 476 20.93 -29.45 -6.65
N TYR A 477 19.88 -30.25 -6.88
CA TYR A 477 19.17 -30.22 -8.17
C TYR A 477 18.42 -28.90 -8.40
N GLY A 478 17.83 -28.34 -7.36
CA GLY A 478 17.21 -27.01 -7.41
C GLY A 478 18.23 -25.92 -7.78
N GLU A 479 19.44 -25.98 -7.22
CA GLU A 479 20.54 -25.07 -7.55
C GLU A 479 20.97 -25.21 -9.01
N LEU A 480 21.12 -26.44 -9.51
CA LEU A 480 21.42 -26.70 -10.91
C LEU A 480 20.40 -26.10 -11.88
N LEU A 481 19.11 -26.18 -11.54
CA LEU A 481 18.04 -25.58 -12.35
C LEU A 481 18.13 -24.05 -12.38
N ARG A 482 18.47 -23.40 -11.27
CA ARG A 482 18.66 -21.94 -11.22
C ARG A 482 19.88 -21.51 -12.05
N ILE A 483 21.00 -22.18 -11.91
CA ILE A 483 22.21 -21.91 -12.72
C ILE A 483 21.94 -22.17 -14.21
N LYS A 484 21.25 -23.27 -14.56
CA LYS A 484 20.82 -23.54 -15.93
C LYS A 484 20.00 -22.37 -16.50
N LYS A 485 19.01 -21.84 -15.73
CA LYS A 485 18.20 -20.69 -16.13
C LYS A 485 19.06 -19.44 -16.40
N MET A 486 20.10 -19.19 -15.59
CA MET A 486 21.03 -18.07 -15.79
C MET A 486 21.81 -18.25 -17.11
N ILE A 487 22.32 -19.45 -17.38
CA ILE A 487 23.06 -19.76 -18.61
C ILE A 487 22.14 -19.66 -19.83
N GLU A 488 20.93 -20.17 -19.77
CA GLU A 488 19.92 -20.03 -20.85
C GLU A 488 19.58 -18.56 -21.11
N TYR A 489 19.36 -17.76 -20.04
CA TYR A 489 19.09 -16.34 -20.18
C TYR A 489 20.24 -15.58 -20.83
N SER A 490 21.51 -15.93 -20.55
CA SER A 490 22.67 -15.30 -21.15
C SER A 490 22.72 -15.43 -22.68
N GLN A 491 22.05 -16.46 -23.24
CA GLN A 491 21.99 -16.66 -24.69
C GLN A 491 21.14 -15.58 -25.41
N PHE A 492 20.22 -14.90 -24.69
CA PHE A 492 19.44 -13.81 -25.24
C PHE A 492 20.23 -12.51 -25.45
N LYS A 493 21.48 -12.45 -24.98
CA LYS A 493 22.37 -11.28 -25.06
C LYS A 493 21.78 -9.99 -24.50
N LYS A 494 20.90 -10.13 -23.49
CA LYS A 494 20.33 -8.99 -22.75
C LYS A 494 21.16 -8.73 -21.49
N PRO A 495 21.29 -7.46 -21.07
CA PRO A 495 21.99 -7.13 -19.83
C PRO A 495 21.41 -7.86 -18.63
N MET A 496 22.28 -8.54 -17.87
CA MET A 496 21.89 -9.31 -16.70
C MET A 496 22.92 -9.22 -15.58
N VAL A 497 22.46 -9.37 -14.35
CA VAL A 497 23.30 -9.53 -13.17
C VAL A 497 22.89 -10.80 -12.41
N CYS A 498 23.89 -11.63 -12.06
CA CYS A 498 23.67 -12.88 -11.35
C CYS A 498 24.29 -12.81 -9.95
N PHE A 499 23.55 -13.26 -8.94
CA PHE A 499 24.02 -13.42 -7.57
C PHE A 499 23.99 -14.93 -7.23
N ILE A 500 25.16 -15.52 -6.98
CA ILE A 500 25.34 -16.94 -6.75
C ILE A 500 26.07 -17.13 -5.41
N ASP A 501 25.38 -17.69 -4.42
CA ASP A 501 25.94 -17.90 -3.08
C ASP A 501 26.38 -19.35 -2.88
N GLU A 502 27.68 -19.55 -2.70
CA GLU A 502 28.33 -20.85 -2.46
C GLU A 502 27.90 -21.96 -3.45
N ILE A 503 28.28 -21.77 -4.72
CA ILE A 503 27.87 -22.62 -5.83
C ILE A 503 28.13 -24.12 -5.58
N PHE A 504 27.09 -24.95 -5.81
CA PHE A 504 27.11 -26.41 -5.78
C PHE A 504 27.52 -27.03 -4.43
N LYS A 505 26.97 -26.51 -3.33
CA LYS A 505 27.22 -27.03 -1.96
C LYS A 505 26.91 -28.53 -1.78
N GLY A 506 25.98 -29.08 -2.52
CA GLY A 506 25.45 -30.44 -2.34
C GLY A 506 26.25 -31.56 -3.00
N THR A 507 27.46 -31.32 -3.57
CA THR A 507 28.27 -32.32 -4.23
C THR A 507 29.72 -32.39 -3.69
N ASN A 508 30.51 -33.36 -4.16
CA ASN A 508 31.93 -33.48 -3.80
C ASN A 508 32.76 -32.29 -4.34
N SER A 509 33.94 -32.06 -3.75
CA SER A 509 34.76 -30.88 -4.05
C SER A 509 35.28 -30.85 -5.51
N LEU A 510 35.56 -31.97 -6.11
CA LEU A 510 36.06 -32.02 -7.50
C LEU A 510 34.98 -31.62 -8.50
N ASP A 511 33.79 -32.21 -8.37
CA ASP A 511 32.64 -31.88 -9.23
C ASP A 511 32.18 -30.44 -9.01
N ARG A 512 32.17 -29.94 -7.76
CA ARG A 512 31.87 -28.57 -7.41
C ARG A 512 32.77 -27.56 -8.11
N ILE A 513 34.08 -27.73 -8.00
CA ILE A 513 35.07 -26.85 -8.62
C ILE A 513 34.97 -26.91 -10.16
N ALA A 514 34.84 -28.12 -10.75
CA ALA A 514 34.66 -28.28 -12.18
C ALA A 514 33.39 -27.59 -12.70
N GLY A 515 32.26 -27.79 -12.03
CA GLY A 515 30.98 -27.16 -12.35
C GLY A 515 31.03 -25.65 -12.21
N ALA A 516 31.63 -25.14 -11.12
CA ALA A 516 31.81 -23.72 -10.88
C ALA A 516 32.66 -23.03 -11.95
N ARG A 517 33.79 -23.62 -12.32
CA ARG A 517 34.65 -23.15 -13.44
C ARG A 517 33.90 -23.10 -14.77
N ALA A 518 33.13 -24.15 -15.08
CA ALA A 518 32.31 -24.18 -16.29
C ALA A 518 31.21 -23.08 -16.27
N THR A 519 30.61 -22.82 -15.11
CA THR A 519 29.62 -21.76 -14.93
C THR A 519 30.25 -20.37 -15.11
N ILE A 520 31.38 -20.10 -14.44
CA ILE A 520 32.15 -18.87 -14.61
C ILE A 520 32.44 -18.61 -16.08
N LYS A 521 32.98 -19.62 -16.80
CA LYS A 521 33.28 -19.50 -18.22
C LYS A 521 32.05 -19.17 -19.09
N LYS A 522 30.90 -19.75 -18.77
CA LYS A 522 29.64 -19.48 -19.50
C LYS A 522 29.02 -18.14 -19.20
N LEU A 523 29.22 -17.59 -18.00
CA LEU A 523 28.67 -16.29 -17.57
C LEU A 523 29.64 -15.12 -17.83
N SER A 524 30.94 -15.39 -18.12
CA SER A 524 31.93 -14.34 -18.47
C SER A 524 31.69 -13.79 -19.88
N LEU A 525 30.61 -13.02 -20.03
CA LEU A 525 30.13 -12.39 -21.27
C LEU A 525 29.97 -10.90 -21.06
N GLU A 526 30.17 -10.08 -22.10
CA GLU A 526 30.08 -8.62 -22.03
C GLU A 526 28.72 -8.07 -21.51
N HIS A 527 27.66 -8.85 -21.66
CA HIS A 527 26.30 -8.49 -21.21
C HIS A 527 25.89 -9.12 -19.88
N CYS A 528 26.80 -9.77 -19.17
CA CYS A 528 26.55 -10.43 -17.90
C CYS A 528 27.53 -9.96 -16.83
N ILE A 529 27.01 -9.44 -15.72
CA ILE A 529 27.77 -9.26 -14.48
C ILE A 529 27.39 -10.41 -13.55
N PHE A 530 28.36 -11.04 -12.90
CA PHE A 530 28.05 -12.01 -11.85
C PHE A 530 28.88 -11.80 -10.59
N PHE A 531 28.25 -12.02 -9.46
CA PHE A 531 28.87 -12.10 -8.14
C PHE A 531 28.71 -13.54 -7.65
N MET A 532 29.83 -14.21 -7.39
CA MET A 532 29.84 -15.57 -6.91
C MET A 532 30.64 -15.67 -5.62
N THR A 533 30.01 -16.16 -4.55
CA THR A 533 30.74 -16.47 -3.33
C THR A 533 31.22 -17.91 -3.35
N THR A 534 32.38 -18.15 -2.74
CA THR A 534 32.96 -19.49 -2.64
C THR A 534 33.93 -19.60 -1.50
N HIS A 535 34.11 -20.83 -0.98
CA HIS A 535 35.18 -21.21 -0.09
C HIS A 535 36.36 -21.90 -0.83
N ASP A 536 36.19 -22.21 -2.12
CA ASP A 536 37.19 -22.87 -2.94
C ASP A 536 38.14 -21.84 -3.57
N PHE A 537 39.28 -21.62 -2.96
CA PHE A 537 40.30 -20.67 -3.43
C PHE A 537 40.84 -20.97 -4.84
N GLU A 538 40.69 -22.20 -5.30
CA GLU A 538 41.08 -22.61 -6.66
C GLU A 538 40.26 -21.90 -7.76
N LEU A 539 39.09 -21.38 -7.42
CA LEU A 539 38.25 -20.61 -8.33
C LEU A 539 38.72 -19.16 -8.52
N CYS A 540 39.60 -18.67 -7.63
CA CYS A 540 40.21 -17.34 -7.74
C CYS A 540 41.31 -17.27 -8.80
N ASN A 541 41.92 -18.41 -9.16
CA ASN A 541 43.08 -18.54 -10.07
C ASN A 541 42.68 -19.16 -11.40
N THR A 542 41.74 -18.53 -12.13
CA THR A 542 41.37 -18.96 -13.47
C THR A 542 42.22 -18.22 -14.50
N GLN A 543 43.31 -18.83 -14.98
CA GLN A 543 44.24 -18.20 -15.93
C GLN A 543 43.63 -17.83 -17.30
N GLU A 544 42.43 -18.34 -17.59
CA GLU A 544 41.77 -18.17 -18.90
C GLU A 544 40.62 -17.14 -18.88
N ILE A 545 40.20 -16.63 -17.70
CA ILE A 545 39.02 -15.78 -17.55
C ILE A 545 39.37 -14.58 -16.71
N ASP A 546 39.04 -13.39 -17.22
CA ASP A 546 39.27 -12.13 -16.54
C ASP A 546 38.18 -11.90 -15.49
N ILE A 547 38.47 -12.28 -14.25
CA ILE A 547 37.61 -12.11 -13.07
C ILE A 547 38.31 -11.27 -12.01
N SER A 548 37.52 -10.47 -11.31
CA SER A 548 37.99 -9.69 -10.15
C SER A 548 37.77 -10.49 -8.88
N ASN A 549 38.81 -10.64 -8.07
CA ASN A 549 38.73 -11.30 -6.78
C ASN A 549 38.56 -10.28 -5.66
N TYR A 550 37.65 -10.59 -4.77
CA TYR A 550 37.39 -9.83 -3.57
C TYR A 550 37.27 -10.74 -2.35
N HIS A 551 37.41 -10.19 -1.16
CA HIS A 551 37.23 -10.95 0.07
C HIS A 551 36.71 -10.08 1.20
N PHE A 552 36.18 -10.75 2.23
CA PHE A 552 35.86 -10.17 3.53
C PHE A 552 36.79 -10.76 4.56
N ASP A 553 37.38 -9.88 5.39
CA ASP A 553 38.34 -10.26 6.40
C ASP A 553 37.71 -10.50 7.77
N GLU A 554 38.40 -11.31 8.56
CA GLU A 554 38.15 -11.53 9.96
C GLU A 554 39.42 -11.23 10.77
N TYR A 555 39.23 -10.72 11.96
CA TYR A 555 40.34 -10.52 12.89
C TYR A 555 40.01 -11.10 14.27
N TYR A 556 41.06 -11.44 14.98
CA TYR A 556 40.94 -12.15 16.24
C TYR A 556 41.42 -11.22 17.38
N GLN A 557 40.59 -11.04 18.39
CA GLN A 557 40.91 -10.25 19.58
C GLN A 557 40.28 -10.91 20.81
N ASP A 558 41.04 -11.10 21.87
CA ASP A 558 40.60 -11.66 23.17
C ASP A 558 39.80 -12.99 22.98
N ASP A 559 40.36 -13.92 22.21
CA ASP A 559 39.74 -15.20 21.88
C ASP A 559 38.33 -15.12 21.20
N LYS A 560 38.02 -13.98 20.60
CA LYS A 560 36.79 -13.76 19.82
C LYS A 560 37.10 -13.43 18.37
N ILE A 561 36.21 -13.84 17.50
CA ILE A 561 36.24 -13.48 16.07
C ILE A 561 35.45 -12.19 15.90
N PHE A 562 36.02 -11.26 15.17
CA PHE A 562 35.38 -10.03 14.73
C PHE A 562 35.47 -9.91 13.23
N PHE A 563 34.49 -9.27 12.62
CA PHE A 563 34.39 -9.01 11.21
C PHE A 563 34.33 -7.51 10.98
N ASP A 564 35.07 -6.99 10.03
CA ASP A 564 35.00 -5.59 9.63
C ASP A 564 33.84 -5.30 8.67
N TYR A 565 33.29 -6.36 8.04
CA TYR A 565 32.25 -6.31 7.00
C TYR A 565 32.62 -5.42 5.80
N LEU A 566 33.90 -5.19 5.56
CA LEU A 566 34.43 -4.42 4.43
C LEU A 566 34.88 -5.32 3.29
N LEU A 567 34.58 -4.88 2.08
CA LEU A 567 34.99 -5.56 0.85
C LEU A 567 36.44 -5.17 0.50
N HIS A 568 37.34 -6.14 0.50
CA HIS A 568 38.76 -5.97 0.16
C HIS A 568 39.06 -6.58 -1.21
N LYS A 569 40.01 -5.98 -1.97
CA LYS A 569 40.48 -6.57 -3.22
C LYS A 569 41.41 -7.75 -2.96
N GLY A 570 41.34 -8.77 -3.82
CA GLY A 570 42.14 -9.96 -3.75
C GLY A 570 41.44 -11.16 -3.10
N GLN A 571 42.20 -12.21 -2.84
CA GLN A 571 41.74 -13.47 -2.26
C GLN A 571 41.95 -13.45 -0.73
N SER A 572 40.99 -14.00 0.04
CA SER A 572 41.18 -14.20 1.50
C SER A 572 42.34 -15.15 1.79
N GLN A 573 43.09 -14.82 2.84
CA GLN A 573 44.21 -15.64 3.33
C GLN A 573 43.87 -16.39 4.62
N THR A 574 42.69 -16.15 5.21
CA THR A 574 42.30 -16.70 6.51
C THR A 574 41.15 -17.69 6.41
N THR A 575 41.15 -18.69 7.30
CA THR A 575 40.06 -19.64 7.50
C THR A 575 39.76 -19.76 8.99
N ASN A 576 38.51 -19.52 9.40
CA ASN A 576 38.13 -19.52 10.82
C ASN A 576 37.74 -20.89 11.40
N GLY A 577 37.65 -21.94 10.55
CA GLY A 577 37.17 -23.25 10.97
C GLY A 577 38.01 -23.86 12.10
N GLN A 578 39.31 -23.83 11.99
CA GLN A 578 40.20 -24.37 13.03
C GLN A 578 40.12 -23.60 14.34
N PHE A 579 40.00 -22.29 14.29
CA PHE A 579 39.85 -21.45 15.47
C PHE A 579 38.53 -21.76 16.22
N LEU A 580 37.42 -21.86 15.51
CA LEU A 580 36.12 -22.23 16.10
C LEU A 580 36.13 -23.63 16.72
N LEU A 581 36.79 -24.61 16.07
CA LEU A 581 36.96 -25.96 16.61
C LEU A 581 37.78 -25.98 17.90
N LYS A 582 38.83 -25.14 17.99
CA LYS A 582 39.61 -24.95 19.23
C LYS A 582 38.78 -24.29 20.34
N GLN A 583 38.04 -23.23 20.00
CA GLN A 583 37.23 -22.47 20.97
C GLN A 583 36.10 -23.33 21.56
N LEU A 584 35.53 -24.25 20.78
CA LEU A 584 34.51 -25.20 21.24
C LEU A 584 35.11 -26.46 21.91
N GLY A 585 36.43 -26.56 22.01
CA GLY A 585 37.10 -27.71 22.64
C GLY A 585 36.97 -29.01 21.86
N ILE A 586 36.76 -28.93 20.54
CA ILE A 586 36.63 -30.09 19.65
C ILE A 586 38.00 -30.58 19.21
N ILE A 587 38.97 -29.69 19.05
CA ILE A 587 40.39 -29.97 18.74
C ILE A 587 41.27 -29.20 19.69
#